data_cc47a1ac7ec820ed5b0fb72a45165e8f
#
_entry.id   cc47a1ac7ec820ed5b0fb72a45165e8f
#
_cell.length_a   1.000
_cell.length_b   1.000
_cell.length_c   1.000
_cell.angle_alpha   90.00
_cell.angle_beta   90.00
_cell.angle_gamma   90.00
#
_symmetry.space_group_name_H-M   'P 1'
#
loop_
_entity.id
_entity.type
_entity.pdbx_description
1 polymer ?
#
loop_
_entity_poly.entity_id
_entity_poly.type
_entity_poly.pdbx_seq_one_letter_code
_entity_poly.pdbx_strand_id
1 'polypeptide(L)'
;MRFMNFLTDTHALLWWFTVSPKLSPKAAELFSNCEKGECVIFIPSIVIAEALSIFEKKRVSFDFKKLFKKIDYSDNFVLIPLDYPVLLKMLDLRDIPELHDKIIVSTALYLGLPLITKDRAIQNLTSIETFW
;
A
#
# COMPACT_ATOMS: atom_id res chain seq x y z
N MET A 1 -11.21 -9.30 19.88
CA MET A 1 -10.76 -9.25 18.48
C MET A 1 -9.71 -8.15 18.33
N ARG A 2 -8.59 -8.48 17.75
CA ARG A 2 -7.50 -7.53 17.58
C ARG A 2 -7.59 -6.88 16.21
N PHE A 3 -7.79 -5.56 16.17
CA PHE A 3 -7.71 -4.81 14.92
C PHE A 3 -6.25 -4.69 14.51
N MET A 4 -5.97 -5.01 13.25
CA MET A 4 -4.67 -4.78 12.66
C MET A 4 -4.79 -3.71 11.58
N ASN A 5 -3.76 -2.89 11.48
CA ASN A 5 -3.64 -1.87 10.46
C ASN A 5 -2.50 -2.25 9.53
N PHE A 6 -2.67 -1.97 8.25
CA PHE A 6 -1.69 -2.33 7.22
C PHE A 6 -1.43 -1.15 6.31
N LEU A 7 -0.24 -1.13 5.73
CA LEU A 7 0.08 -0.27 4.61
C LEU A 7 0.06 -1.12 3.34
N THR A 8 -0.42 -0.59 2.22
CA THR A 8 -0.41 -1.30 0.95
C THR A 8 0.63 -0.72 0.00
N ASP A 9 1.24 -1.58 -0.82
CA ASP A 9 2.00 -1.12 -1.97
C ASP A 9 1.09 -0.93 -3.19
N THR A 10 1.67 -0.48 -4.30
CA THR A 10 0.91 -0.11 -5.50
C THR A 10 0.24 -1.31 -6.16
N HIS A 11 0.98 -2.40 -6.36
CA HIS A 11 0.43 -3.56 -7.07
C HIS A 11 -0.64 -4.27 -6.26
N ALA A 12 -0.47 -4.41 -4.95
CA ALA A 12 -1.48 -5.01 -4.09
C ALA A 12 -2.81 -4.24 -4.18
N LEU A 13 -2.75 -2.91 -4.10
CA LEU A 13 -3.94 -2.07 -4.24
C LEU A 13 -4.60 -2.22 -5.60
N LEU A 14 -3.83 -2.13 -6.68
CA LEU A 14 -4.34 -2.28 -8.05
C LEU A 14 -4.98 -3.66 -8.24
N TRP A 15 -4.33 -4.71 -7.76
CA TRP A 15 -4.84 -6.08 -7.95
C TRP A 15 -6.10 -6.35 -7.15
N TRP A 16 -6.25 -5.74 -5.99
CA TRP A 16 -7.52 -5.81 -5.26
C TRP A 16 -8.66 -5.14 -6.02
N PHE A 17 -8.47 -3.89 -6.46
CA PHE A 17 -9.52 -3.13 -7.12
C PHE A 17 -9.82 -3.62 -8.55
N THR A 18 -8.91 -4.34 -9.19
CA THR A 18 -9.14 -4.94 -10.51
C THR A 18 -9.52 -6.42 -10.44
N VAL A 19 -9.68 -6.96 -9.24
CA VAL A 19 -9.99 -8.38 -8.99
C VAL A 19 -9.00 -9.30 -9.71
N SER A 20 -7.72 -8.98 -9.60
CA SER A 20 -6.66 -9.72 -10.27
C SER A 20 -6.32 -11.03 -9.55
N PRO A 21 -6.11 -12.14 -10.29
CA PRO A 21 -5.64 -13.40 -9.69
C PRO A 21 -4.18 -13.34 -9.22
N LYS A 22 -3.46 -12.26 -9.53
CA LYS A 22 -2.09 -12.04 -9.05
C LYS A 22 -2.01 -11.71 -7.57
N LEU A 23 -3.12 -11.23 -6.99
CA LEU A 23 -3.18 -10.97 -5.54
C LEU A 23 -3.25 -12.29 -4.80
N SER A 24 -2.37 -12.49 -3.80
CA SER A 24 -2.37 -13.73 -3.03
C SER A 24 -3.67 -13.88 -2.24
N PRO A 25 -4.07 -15.14 -1.90
CA PRO A 25 -5.26 -15.35 -1.05
C PRO A 25 -5.15 -14.65 0.30
N LYS A 26 -3.97 -14.62 0.89
CA LYS A 26 -3.73 -13.95 2.17
C LYS A 26 -3.91 -12.43 2.06
N ALA A 27 -3.35 -11.81 1.03
CA ALA A 27 -3.51 -10.38 0.80
C ALA A 27 -4.97 -10.04 0.47
N ALA A 28 -5.64 -10.86 -0.34
CA ALA A 28 -7.06 -10.67 -0.64
C ALA A 28 -7.93 -10.74 0.62
N GLU A 29 -7.61 -11.63 1.56
CA GLU A 29 -8.32 -11.72 2.84
C GLU A 29 -8.16 -10.44 3.66
N LEU A 30 -6.95 -9.84 3.69
CA LEU A 30 -6.71 -8.59 4.41
C LEU A 30 -7.54 -7.44 3.82
N PHE A 31 -7.59 -7.32 2.49
CA PHE A 31 -8.43 -6.32 1.84
C PHE A 31 -9.92 -6.57 2.08
N SER A 32 -10.36 -7.82 2.04
CA SER A 32 -11.73 -8.20 2.34
C SER A 32 -12.11 -7.82 3.77
N ASN A 33 -11.23 -8.08 4.74
CA ASN A 33 -11.45 -7.70 6.14
C ASN A 33 -11.54 -6.18 6.30
N CYS A 34 -10.73 -5.44 5.56
CA CYS A 34 -10.81 -3.97 5.52
C CYS A 34 -12.18 -3.50 5.02
N GLU A 35 -12.67 -4.09 3.93
CA GLU A 35 -14.01 -3.76 3.41
C GLU A 35 -15.13 -4.02 4.43
N LYS A 36 -14.94 -4.99 5.31
CA LYS A 36 -15.89 -5.33 6.38
C LYS A 36 -15.71 -4.46 7.63
N GLY A 37 -14.74 -3.56 7.65
CA GLY A 37 -14.45 -2.72 8.81
C GLY A 37 -13.64 -3.40 9.91
N GLU A 38 -13.04 -4.55 9.64
CA GLU A 38 -12.29 -5.32 10.63
C GLU A 38 -10.83 -4.88 10.75
N CYS A 39 -10.32 -4.13 9.78
CA CYS A 39 -8.98 -3.53 9.80
C CYS A 39 -8.96 -2.25 8.99
N VAL A 40 -7.85 -1.52 9.06
CA VAL A 40 -7.63 -0.31 8.27
C VAL A 40 -6.44 -0.54 7.34
N ILE A 41 -6.60 -0.18 6.08
CA ILE A 41 -5.50 -0.17 5.11
C ILE A 41 -5.14 1.28 4.82
N PHE A 42 -3.90 1.63 5.13
CA PHE A 42 -3.33 2.94 4.83
C PHE A 42 -2.71 2.90 3.44
N ILE A 43 -2.97 3.95 2.67
CA ILE A 43 -2.53 4.07 1.27
C ILE A 43 -1.58 5.25 1.17
N PRO A 44 -0.28 5.03 0.95
CA PRO A 44 0.64 6.15 0.69
C PRO A 44 0.21 6.92 -0.57
N SER A 45 0.30 8.22 -0.55
CA SER A 45 -0.06 9.04 -1.72
C SER A 45 0.75 8.68 -2.96
N ILE A 46 2.01 8.25 -2.78
CA ILE A 46 2.85 7.80 -3.89
C ILE A 46 2.28 6.55 -4.59
N VAL A 47 1.58 5.69 -3.85
CA VAL A 47 0.91 4.52 -4.41
C VAL A 47 -0.16 4.94 -5.43
N ILE A 48 -0.95 5.95 -5.09
CA ILE A 48 -1.96 6.47 -6.01
C ILE A 48 -1.32 7.12 -7.23
N ALA A 49 -0.25 7.90 -7.04
CA ALA A 49 0.49 8.52 -8.14
C ALA A 49 1.07 7.46 -9.09
N GLU A 50 1.66 6.40 -8.54
CA GLU A 50 2.19 5.30 -9.35
C GLU A 50 1.06 4.54 -10.07
N ALA A 51 -0.05 4.30 -9.39
CA ALA A 51 -1.23 3.65 -9.99
C ALA A 51 -1.77 4.45 -11.18
N LEU A 52 -1.86 5.78 -11.05
CA LEU A 52 -2.25 6.66 -12.14
C LEU A 52 -1.28 6.54 -13.33
N SER A 53 0.02 6.52 -13.06
CA SER A 53 1.04 6.36 -14.08
C SER A 53 0.92 5.02 -14.81
N ILE A 54 0.70 3.93 -14.07
CA ILE A 54 0.49 2.59 -14.66
C ILE A 54 -0.76 2.59 -15.53
N PHE A 55 -1.86 3.15 -15.04
CA PHE A 55 -3.12 3.26 -15.77
C PHE A 55 -2.92 3.98 -17.11
N GLU A 56 -2.24 5.12 -17.12
CA GLU A 56 -2.00 5.91 -18.32
C GLU A 56 -1.11 5.19 -19.33
N LYS A 57 -0.04 4.53 -18.87
CA LYS A 57 0.95 3.88 -19.72
C LYS A 57 0.48 2.55 -20.29
N LYS A 58 -0.19 1.74 -19.47
CA LYS A 58 -0.58 0.38 -19.84
C LYS A 58 -2.02 0.27 -20.27
N ARG A 59 -2.76 1.37 -20.26
CA ARG A 59 -4.19 1.42 -20.59
C ARG A 59 -5.01 0.38 -19.80
N VAL A 60 -4.62 0.13 -18.55
CA VAL A 60 -5.35 -0.76 -17.67
C VAL A 60 -6.58 -0.03 -17.16
N SER A 61 -7.76 -0.66 -17.26
CA SER A 61 -8.99 -0.08 -16.72
C SER A 61 -8.94 -0.11 -15.18
N PHE A 62 -9.05 1.05 -14.56
CA PHE A 62 -9.09 1.19 -13.11
C PHE A 62 -10.04 2.31 -12.72
N ASP A 63 -10.96 2.01 -11.81
CA ASP A 63 -11.95 3.00 -11.36
C ASP A 63 -11.41 3.83 -10.18
N PHE A 64 -10.70 4.90 -10.51
CA PHE A 64 -10.17 5.83 -9.49
C PHE A 64 -11.27 6.55 -8.72
N LYS A 65 -12.42 6.80 -9.32
CA LYS A 65 -13.54 7.43 -8.62
C LYS A 65 -14.04 6.57 -7.48
N LYS A 66 -14.11 5.25 -7.71
CA LYS A 66 -14.50 4.28 -6.68
C LYS A 66 -13.49 4.26 -5.54
N LEU A 67 -12.19 4.27 -5.85
CA LEU A 67 -11.14 4.33 -4.84
C LEU A 67 -11.23 5.61 -4.02
N PHE A 68 -11.37 6.76 -4.67
CA PHE A 68 -11.46 8.06 -3.98
C PHE A 68 -12.70 8.15 -3.10
N LYS A 69 -13.83 7.60 -3.53
CA LYS A 69 -15.03 7.51 -2.69
C LYS A 69 -14.78 6.70 -1.42
N LYS A 70 -14.07 5.58 -1.53
CA LYS A 70 -13.72 4.79 -0.36
C LYS A 70 -12.81 5.55 0.61
N ILE A 71 -11.86 6.30 0.08
CA ILE A 71 -11.00 7.15 0.91
C ILE A 71 -11.80 8.25 1.61
N ASP A 72 -12.71 8.89 0.88
CA ASP A 72 -13.48 10.04 1.39
C ASP A 72 -14.56 9.64 2.41
N TYR A 73 -15.23 8.50 2.18
CA TYR A 73 -16.44 8.13 2.93
C TYR A 73 -16.30 6.89 3.80
N SER A 74 -15.16 6.20 3.73
CA SER A 74 -14.88 5.03 4.55
C SER A 74 -13.77 5.36 5.55
N ASP A 75 -13.88 4.87 6.77
CA ASP A 75 -12.82 5.00 7.77
C ASP A 75 -11.74 3.91 7.60
N ASN A 76 -11.92 3.00 6.66
CA ASN A 76 -11.11 1.79 6.52
C ASN A 76 -10.02 1.90 5.46
N PHE A 77 -10.08 2.90 4.59
CA PHE A 77 -9.03 3.23 3.62
C PHE A 77 -8.59 4.65 3.88
N VAL A 78 -7.35 4.81 4.34
CA VAL A 78 -6.83 6.10 4.80
C VAL A 78 -5.61 6.49 3.95
N LEU A 79 -5.71 7.66 3.32
CA LEU A 79 -4.59 8.21 2.55
C LEU A 79 -3.52 8.78 3.49
N ILE A 80 -2.25 8.44 3.22
CA ILE A 80 -1.11 8.98 3.96
C ILE A 80 -0.28 9.84 3.00
N PRO A 81 -0.10 11.12 3.29
CA PRO A 81 0.69 12.01 2.43
C PRO A 81 2.19 11.70 2.53
N LEU A 82 2.91 12.00 1.46
CA LEU A 82 4.37 12.05 1.48
C LEU A 82 4.77 13.38 2.10
N ASP A 83 5.18 13.35 3.36
CA ASP A 83 5.55 14.55 4.10
C ASP A 83 6.92 14.43 4.75
N TYR A 84 7.29 15.42 5.54
CA TYR A 84 8.64 15.54 6.11
C TYR A 84 9.06 14.33 6.95
N PRO A 85 8.24 13.76 7.87
CA PRO A 85 8.65 12.58 8.64
C PRO A 85 8.99 11.37 7.78
N VAL A 86 8.27 11.15 6.68
CA VAL A 86 8.57 10.08 5.73
C VAL A 86 9.92 10.32 5.05
N LEU A 87 10.17 11.56 4.63
CA LEU A 87 11.44 11.93 3.99
C LEU A 87 12.64 11.69 4.91
N LEU A 88 12.49 11.95 6.22
CA LEU A 88 13.53 11.68 7.19
C LEU A 88 13.87 10.18 7.27
N LYS A 89 12.88 9.32 7.20
CA LYS A 89 13.09 7.86 7.21
C LYS A 89 13.84 7.37 5.97
N MET A 90 13.69 8.06 4.84
CA MET A 90 14.39 7.70 3.61
C MET A 90 15.92 7.79 3.74
N LEU A 91 16.41 8.64 4.64
CA LEU A 91 17.85 8.77 4.87
C LEU A 91 18.50 7.47 5.36
N ASP A 92 17.74 6.64 6.06
CA ASP A 92 18.23 5.39 6.64
C ASP A 92 18.11 4.19 5.72
N LEU A 93 17.44 4.34 4.56
CA LEU A 93 17.17 3.25 3.63
C LEU A 93 18.04 3.37 2.38
N ARG A 94 19.28 2.89 2.48
CA ARG A 94 20.25 2.98 1.38
C ARG A 94 20.19 1.78 0.42
N ASP A 95 19.61 0.67 0.86
CA ASP A 95 19.61 -0.59 0.12
C ASP A 95 18.40 -0.76 -0.81
N ILE A 96 17.54 0.23 -0.90
CA ILE A 96 16.37 0.21 -1.76
C ILE A 96 16.60 1.22 -2.90
N PRO A 97 16.97 0.77 -4.11
CA PRO A 97 17.34 1.69 -5.18
C PRO A 97 16.16 2.36 -5.88
N GLU A 98 14.98 1.74 -5.86
CA GLU A 98 13.81 2.24 -6.57
C GLU A 98 13.07 3.24 -5.67
N LEU A 99 12.80 4.44 -6.21
CA LEU A 99 12.27 5.57 -5.44
C LEU A 99 10.90 5.28 -4.82
N HIS A 100 9.97 4.70 -5.59
CA HIS A 100 8.61 4.43 -5.09
C HIS A 100 8.66 3.43 -3.94
N ASP A 101 9.44 2.37 -4.08
CA ASP A 101 9.61 1.35 -3.03
C ASP A 101 10.23 1.95 -1.77
N LYS A 102 11.23 2.83 -1.94
CA LYS A 102 11.87 3.51 -0.80
C LYS A 102 10.86 4.37 -0.04
N ILE A 103 10.01 5.11 -0.74
CA ILE A 103 8.98 5.94 -0.12
C ILE A 103 7.96 5.08 0.62
N ILE A 104 7.52 3.98 0.01
CA ILE A 104 6.55 3.07 0.62
C ILE A 104 7.11 2.46 1.90
N VAL A 105 8.34 1.92 1.85
CA VAL A 105 9.00 1.34 3.02
C VAL A 105 9.24 2.39 4.10
N SER A 106 9.65 3.60 3.73
CA SER A 106 9.83 4.71 4.67
C SER A 106 8.54 5.06 5.38
N THR A 107 7.42 5.03 4.66
CA THR A 107 6.09 5.28 5.25
C THR A 107 5.73 4.18 6.25
N ALA A 108 6.00 2.92 5.91
CA ALA A 108 5.78 1.80 6.82
C ALA A 108 6.60 1.94 8.11
N LEU A 109 7.86 2.32 7.98
CA LEU A 109 8.75 2.55 9.14
C LEU A 109 8.24 3.70 10.01
N TYR A 110 7.86 4.81 9.40
CA TYR A 110 7.37 5.97 10.12
C TYR A 110 6.11 5.66 10.92
N LEU A 111 5.17 4.93 10.30
CA LEU A 111 3.90 4.61 10.94
C LEU A 111 3.96 3.35 11.82
N GLY A 112 5.04 2.58 11.74
CA GLY A 112 5.14 1.32 12.46
C GLY A 112 4.13 0.27 11.98
N LEU A 113 3.83 0.26 10.67
CA LEU A 113 2.82 -0.62 10.09
C LEU A 113 3.45 -1.73 9.26
N PRO A 114 2.86 -2.94 9.28
CA PRO A 114 3.22 -3.98 8.33
C PRO A 114 2.77 -3.60 6.92
N LEU A 115 3.53 -4.05 5.93
CA LEU A 115 3.32 -3.74 4.52
C LEU A 115 2.79 -4.95 3.76
N ILE A 116 1.71 -4.76 3.02
CA ILE A 116 1.20 -5.76 2.08
C ILE A 116 1.98 -5.59 0.77
N THR A 117 2.84 -6.56 0.46
CA THR A 117 3.70 -6.50 -0.73
C THR A 117 4.11 -7.89 -1.22
N LYS A 118 4.18 -8.04 -2.54
CA LYS A 118 4.75 -9.22 -3.20
C LYS A 118 6.26 -9.11 -3.38
N ASP A 119 6.82 -7.93 -3.26
CA ASP A 119 8.24 -7.66 -3.54
C ASP A 119 9.16 -8.43 -2.57
N ARG A 120 9.94 -9.37 -3.10
CA ARG A 120 10.81 -10.21 -2.28
C ARG A 120 11.97 -9.46 -1.66
N ALA A 121 12.50 -8.46 -2.34
CA ALA A 121 13.57 -7.63 -1.79
C ALA A 121 13.07 -6.87 -0.55
N ILE A 122 11.85 -6.37 -0.59
CA ILE A 122 11.21 -5.73 0.55
C ILE A 122 10.89 -6.75 1.65
N GLN A 123 10.38 -7.93 1.28
CA GLN A 123 10.08 -9.01 2.24
C GLN A 123 11.33 -9.47 3.00
N ASN A 124 12.49 -9.37 2.41
CA ASN A 124 13.76 -9.75 3.04
C ASN A 124 14.32 -8.68 3.99
N LEU A 125 13.72 -7.49 4.04
CA LEU A 125 14.14 -6.48 5.01
C LEU A 125 13.71 -6.90 6.42
N THR A 126 14.62 -6.70 7.38
CA THR A 126 14.34 -7.03 8.79
C THR A 126 13.68 -5.89 9.54
N SER A 127 13.67 -4.69 8.97
CA SER A 127 13.17 -3.48 9.62
C SER A 127 11.66 -3.33 9.58
N ILE A 128 10.97 -4.05 8.70
CA ILE A 128 9.51 -4.02 8.57
C ILE A 128 8.93 -5.43 8.48
N GLU A 129 7.69 -5.58 8.92
CA GLU A 129 6.92 -6.79 8.72
C GLU A 129 6.15 -6.71 7.41
N THR A 130 6.08 -7.81 6.68
CA THR A 130 5.37 -7.87 5.39
C THR A 130 4.37 -9.02 5.37
N PHE A 131 3.31 -8.84 4.55
CA PHE A 131 2.30 -9.86 4.32
C PHE A 131 2.07 -10.06 2.83
N TRP A 132 1.98 -11.34 2.48
CA TRP A 132 1.63 -11.72 1.12
C TRP A 132 1.03 -13.12 1.04
#